data_59c17f3f694115bbf38541bbc36bd8b5
#
_entry.id   59c17f3f694115bbf38541bbc36bd8b5
#
_cell.length_a   1.000
_cell.length_b   1.000
_cell.length_c   1.000
_cell.angle_alpha   90.00
_cell.angle_beta   90.00
_cell.angle_gamma   90.00
#
_symmetry.space_group_name_H-M   'P 1'
#
loop_
_entity.id
_entity.type
_entity.pdbx_description
1 polymer ?
#
loop_
_entity_poly.entity_id
_entity_poly.type
_entity_poly.pdbx_seq_one_letter_code
_entity_poly.pdbx_strand_id
1 'polypeptide(L)'
;MGVPTLGCTCAVCTSTDPRDRRLRPSVLVRWRGSGGPERVVVIDTGPDFREQALRSGLKRVDAVFYTHSHADHILGLDDLRPLSFTAYHEGGPIPLYAAPETAAVLEKVFEYTFSPQATYPTRARVRLEPLTERNPVHGVEFLRVPVLHGQMEIAGFRMGRVAYLTDVSEIPEKSFALLEGLDHLVLSALRHKPHPSHATVEQAVGWARRIGAGQTWLTHIAHELGHEATNRMLPTGISLAYDGLTLTVSL
;
A
#
# COMPACT_ATOMS: atom_id res chain seq x y z
N MET A 1 5.98 9.38 0.58
CA MET A 1 6.65 10.55 -0.08
C MET A 1 7.23 10.10 -1.42
N GLY A 2 7.08 10.88 -2.53
CA GLY A 2 7.66 10.55 -3.84
C GLY A 2 9.11 11.01 -3.98
N VAL A 3 9.90 10.33 -4.83
CA VAL A 3 11.28 10.69 -5.18
C VAL A 3 11.37 10.73 -6.71
N PRO A 4 11.91 11.82 -7.33
CA PRO A 4 12.54 13.01 -6.72
C PRO A 4 11.61 13.85 -5.86
N THR A 5 12.15 14.44 -4.81
CA THR A 5 11.45 15.44 -4.01
C THR A 5 11.48 16.79 -4.75
N LEU A 6 10.35 17.49 -4.81
CA LEU A 6 10.25 18.78 -5.50
C LEU A 6 11.29 19.77 -4.99
N GLY A 7 12.04 20.38 -5.92
CA GLY A 7 13.10 21.34 -5.62
C GLY A 7 14.41 20.75 -5.05
N CYS A 8 14.50 19.44 -4.88
CA CYS A 8 15.71 18.78 -4.36
C CYS A 8 16.70 18.44 -5.48
N THR A 9 17.96 18.75 -5.27
CA THR A 9 19.08 18.49 -6.22
C THR A 9 20.11 17.49 -5.67
N CYS A 10 19.74 16.70 -4.63
CA CYS A 10 20.65 15.69 -4.08
C CYS A 10 20.94 14.56 -5.07
N ALA A 11 21.98 13.79 -4.81
CA ALA A 11 22.43 12.71 -5.69
C ALA A 11 21.32 11.70 -6.04
N VAL A 12 20.41 11.40 -5.12
CA VAL A 12 19.30 10.46 -5.38
C VAL A 12 18.20 11.12 -6.23
N CYS A 13 17.85 12.38 -5.95
CA CYS A 13 16.83 13.09 -6.74
C CYS A 13 17.26 13.40 -8.18
N THR A 14 18.57 13.46 -8.43
CA THR A 14 19.16 13.66 -9.77
C THR A 14 19.71 12.38 -10.39
N SER A 15 19.53 11.24 -9.72
CA SER A 15 20.01 9.93 -10.18
C SER A 15 19.38 9.54 -11.52
N THR A 16 20.16 8.85 -12.34
CA THR A 16 19.69 8.23 -13.60
C THR A 16 19.26 6.78 -13.39
N ASP A 17 19.47 6.19 -12.19
CA ASP A 17 18.94 4.86 -11.85
C ASP A 17 17.41 4.95 -11.74
N PRO A 18 16.65 4.22 -12.57
CA PRO A 18 15.19 4.24 -12.50
C PRO A 18 14.63 3.76 -11.15
N ARG A 19 15.39 3.00 -10.38
CA ARG A 19 14.99 2.52 -9.04
C ARG A 19 15.11 3.60 -7.96
N ASP A 20 15.77 4.73 -8.24
CA ASP A 20 15.77 5.92 -7.41
C ASP A 20 14.55 6.84 -7.69
N ARG A 21 13.79 6.56 -8.75
CA ARG A 21 12.49 7.18 -8.99
C ARG A 21 11.40 6.36 -8.32
N ARG A 22 10.70 6.96 -7.37
CA ARG A 22 9.75 6.26 -6.50
C ARG A 22 8.45 7.05 -6.42
N LEU A 23 7.38 6.47 -6.86
CA LEU A 23 6.02 6.96 -6.64
C LEU A 23 5.61 6.73 -5.18
N ARG A 24 4.50 7.32 -4.74
CA ARG A 24 3.92 7.05 -3.43
C ARG A 24 3.53 5.58 -3.33
N PRO A 25 3.64 4.96 -2.14
CA PRO A 25 3.45 3.52 -2.02
C PRO A 25 2.01 3.11 -2.31
N SER A 26 1.87 2.05 -3.09
CA SER A 26 0.63 1.34 -3.37
C SER A 26 0.98 -0.10 -3.73
N VAL A 27 0.08 -1.02 -3.46
CA VAL A 27 0.26 -2.43 -3.81
C VAL A 27 -0.89 -2.92 -4.68
N LEU A 28 -0.54 -3.66 -5.72
CA LEU A 28 -1.48 -4.35 -6.57
C LEU A 28 -1.39 -5.86 -6.33
N VAL A 29 -2.48 -6.46 -5.87
CA VAL A 29 -2.60 -7.91 -5.66
C VAL A 29 -3.44 -8.50 -6.79
N ARG A 30 -2.91 -9.52 -7.49
CA ARG A 30 -3.61 -10.22 -8.57
C ARG A 30 -3.60 -11.72 -8.31
N TRP A 31 -4.73 -12.37 -8.54
CA TRP A 31 -4.81 -13.84 -8.49
C TRP A 31 -5.89 -14.36 -9.43
N ARG A 32 -5.84 -15.67 -9.68
CA ARG A 32 -6.90 -16.39 -10.38
C ARG A 32 -7.28 -17.62 -9.57
N GLY A 33 -8.56 -17.73 -9.24
CA GLY A 33 -9.12 -19.01 -8.75
C GLY A 33 -9.21 -20.02 -9.89
N SER A 34 -9.43 -21.29 -9.55
CA SER A 34 -9.53 -22.39 -10.53
C SER A 34 -10.58 -22.10 -11.60
N GLY A 35 -10.12 -21.79 -12.83
CA GLY A 35 -11.00 -21.51 -13.99
C GLY A 35 -11.75 -20.18 -13.97
N GLY A 36 -11.52 -19.34 -12.96
CA GLY A 36 -12.18 -18.04 -12.82
C GLY A 36 -11.46 -16.88 -13.51
N PRO A 37 -12.10 -15.70 -13.56
CA PRO A 37 -11.45 -14.49 -14.03
C PRO A 37 -10.33 -14.06 -13.09
N GLU A 38 -9.39 -13.25 -13.62
CA GLU A 38 -8.42 -12.57 -12.78
C GLU A 38 -9.13 -11.64 -11.79
N ARG A 39 -8.69 -11.70 -10.54
CA ARG A 39 -9.15 -10.83 -9.45
C ARG A 39 -8.05 -9.84 -9.10
N VAL A 40 -8.45 -8.63 -8.77
CA VAL A 40 -7.52 -7.53 -8.56
C VAL A 40 -7.94 -6.70 -7.35
N VAL A 41 -7.03 -6.58 -6.40
CA VAL A 41 -7.18 -5.69 -5.25
C VAL A 41 -6.04 -4.69 -5.25
N VAL A 42 -6.37 -3.44 -4.91
CA VAL A 42 -5.40 -2.36 -4.70
C VAL A 42 -5.34 -2.04 -3.21
N ILE A 43 -4.14 -1.85 -2.67
CA ILE A 43 -3.93 -1.27 -1.34
C ILE A 43 -3.40 0.14 -1.54
N ASP A 44 -4.15 1.12 -1.08
CA ASP A 44 -3.97 2.57 -1.21
C ASP A 44 -4.00 3.09 -2.66
N THR A 45 -4.72 4.18 -2.86
CA THR A 45 -4.81 4.94 -4.11
C THR A 45 -4.26 6.36 -3.88
N GLY A 46 -2.94 6.47 -3.77
CA GLY A 46 -2.27 7.76 -3.62
C GLY A 46 -2.37 8.63 -4.89
N PRO A 47 -1.82 9.85 -4.89
CA PRO A 47 -1.89 10.78 -6.03
C PRO A 47 -1.21 10.26 -7.30
N ASP A 48 -0.35 9.25 -7.18
CA ASP A 48 0.32 8.61 -8.32
C ASP A 48 -0.45 7.39 -8.87
N PHE A 49 -1.63 7.09 -8.32
CA PHE A 49 -2.40 5.87 -8.65
C PHE A 49 -2.68 5.76 -10.15
N ARG A 50 -3.00 6.86 -10.83
CA ARG A 50 -3.24 6.84 -12.28
C ARG A 50 -2.00 6.35 -13.05
N GLU A 51 -0.83 6.84 -12.74
CA GLU A 51 0.42 6.40 -13.39
C GLU A 51 0.72 4.94 -13.08
N GLN A 52 0.55 4.52 -11.83
CA GLN A 52 0.73 3.13 -11.39
C GLN A 52 -0.24 2.18 -12.11
N ALA A 53 -1.51 2.57 -12.24
CA ALA A 53 -2.54 1.81 -12.95
C ALA A 53 -2.21 1.64 -14.44
N LEU A 54 -1.81 2.70 -15.11
CA LEU A 54 -1.42 2.67 -16.53
C LEU A 54 -0.18 1.79 -16.74
N ARG A 55 0.86 1.95 -15.93
CA ARG A 55 2.10 1.17 -16.01
C ARG A 55 1.86 -0.31 -15.76
N SER A 56 0.98 -0.66 -14.83
CA SER A 56 0.64 -2.05 -14.52
C SER A 56 -0.41 -2.67 -15.47
N GLY A 57 -0.91 -1.91 -16.45
CA GLY A 57 -1.97 -2.35 -17.34
C GLY A 57 -3.28 -2.68 -16.63
N LEU A 58 -3.59 -1.93 -15.55
CA LEU A 58 -4.78 -2.15 -14.73
C LEU A 58 -6.06 -1.92 -15.53
N LYS A 59 -6.93 -2.94 -15.59
CA LYS A 59 -8.22 -2.88 -16.34
C LYS A 59 -9.44 -3.17 -15.48
N ARG A 60 -9.23 -3.66 -14.25
CA ARG A 60 -10.30 -3.93 -13.28
C ARG A 60 -9.79 -3.74 -11.87
N VAL A 61 -10.70 -3.46 -10.95
CA VAL A 61 -10.47 -3.46 -9.50
C VAL A 61 -11.69 -4.10 -8.86
N ASP A 62 -11.46 -5.18 -8.10
CA ASP A 62 -12.52 -5.89 -7.38
C ASP A 62 -12.72 -5.34 -5.96
N ALA A 63 -11.66 -4.77 -5.35
CA ALA A 63 -11.73 -4.07 -4.06
C ALA A 63 -10.53 -3.14 -3.89
N VAL A 64 -10.66 -2.17 -2.98
CA VAL A 64 -9.55 -1.33 -2.49
C VAL A 64 -9.50 -1.43 -0.98
N PHE A 65 -8.29 -1.54 -0.44
CA PHE A 65 -8.02 -1.43 0.99
C PHE A 65 -7.24 -0.17 1.27
N TYR A 66 -7.64 0.57 2.29
CA TYR A 66 -6.90 1.74 2.74
C TYR A 66 -6.19 1.45 4.05
N THR A 67 -4.88 1.74 4.08
CA THR A 67 -4.07 1.61 5.29
C THR A 67 -4.41 2.71 6.29
N HIS A 68 -4.52 3.95 5.82
CA HIS A 68 -4.87 5.14 6.60
C HIS A 68 -5.23 6.33 5.69
N SER A 69 -5.55 7.48 6.28
CA SER A 69 -6.15 8.63 5.58
C SER A 69 -5.17 9.70 5.09
N HIS A 70 -3.85 9.50 5.17
CA HIS A 70 -2.91 10.51 4.67
C HIS A 70 -3.03 10.71 3.16
N ALA A 71 -2.72 11.91 2.70
CA ALA A 71 -2.90 12.35 1.32
C ALA A 71 -2.20 11.45 0.28
N ASP A 72 -1.00 10.98 0.61
CA ASP A 72 -0.23 10.09 -0.27
C ASP A 72 -0.77 8.67 -0.38
N HIS A 73 -1.83 8.33 0.38
CA HIS A 73 -2.53 7.04 0.32
C HIS A 73 -3.93 7.12 -0.27
N ILE A 74 -4.58 8.30 -0.27
CA ILE A 74 -6.00 8.39 -0.65
C ILE A 74 -6.31 9.29 -1.84
N LEU A 75 -5.46 10.29 -2.18
CA LEU A 75 -5.85 11.37 -3.11
C LEU A 75 -6.03 10.95 -4.57
N GLY A 76 -5.72 9.72 -4.95
CA GLY A 76 -5.99 9.17 -6.28
C GLY A 76 -7.29 8.36 -6.38
N LEU A 77 -8.17 8.40 -5.35
CA LEU A 77 -9.43 7.65 -5.36
C LEU A 77 -10.28 7.94 -6.60
N ASP A 78 -10.33 9.19 -7.07
CA ASP A 78 -11.15 9.54 -8.24
C ASP A 78 -10.71 8.87 -9.54
N ASP A 79 -9.46 8.46 -9.64
CA ASP A 79 -8.95 7.69 -10.78
C ASP A 79 -9.50 6.24 -10.84
N LEU A 80 -10.21 5.78 -9.80
CA LEU A 80 -11.01 4.56 -9.87
C LEU A 80 -12.26 4.73 -10.75
N ARG A 81 -12.69 5.96 -11.02
CA ARG A 81 -13.95 6.27 -11.70
C ARG A 81 -14.14 5.49 -13.02
N PRO A 82 -13.21 5.50 -14.00
CA PRO A 82 -13.39 4.75 -15.24
C PRO A 82 -13.49 3.23 -15.00
N LEU A 83 -12.70 2.68 -14.08
CA LEU A 83 -12.72 1.26 -13.73
C LEU A 83 -14.02 0.87 -13.01
N SER A 84 -14.58 1.78 -12.22
CA SER A 84 -15.79 1.55 -11.46
C SER A 84 -17.05 1.42 -12.33
N PHE A 85 -17.09 2.03 -13.51
CA PHE A 85 -18.22 1.86 -14.42
C PHE A 85 -18.30 0.44 -14.96
N THR A 86 -17.16 -0.13 -15.37
CA THR A 86 -17.08 -1.52 -15.81
C THR A 86 -17.47 -2.47 -14.68
N ALA A 87 -16.86 -2.30 -13.50
CA ALA A 87 -17.16 -3.11 -12.32
C ALA A 87 -18.62 -3.05 -11.91
N TYR A 88 -19.27 -1.88 -12.00
CA TYR A 88 -20.67 -1.68 -11.66
C TYR A 88 -21.62 -2.52 -12.53
N HIS A 89 -21.34 -2.63 -13.81
CA HIS A 89 -22.13 -3.46 -14.74
C HIS A 89 -21.93 -4.96 -14.50
N GLU A 90 -20.79 -5.37 -13.95
CA GLU A 90 -20.46 -6.78 -13.68
C GLU A 90 -20.87 -7.25 -12.28
N GLY A 91 -20.85 -6.41 -11.28
CA GLY A 91 -21.06 -6.85 -9.89
C GLY A 91 -21.41 -5.75 -8.88
N GLY A 92 -21.64 -4.53 -9.32
CA GLY A 92 -21.97 -3.39 -8.46
C GLY A 92 -20.77 -2.48 -8.14
N PRO A 93 -20.92 -1.54 -7.18
CA PRO A 93 -19.88 -0.59 -6.84
C PRO A 93 -18.66 -1.27 -6.25
N ILE A 94 -17.45 -0.76 -6.54
CA ILE A 94 -16.19 -1.27 -5.99
C ILE A 94 -16.18 -1.04 -4.47
N PRO A 95 -16.01 -2.07 -3.63
CA PRO A 95 -15.90 -1.92 -2.20
C PRO A 95 -14.55 -1.30 -1.81
N LEU A 96 -14.60 -0.31 -0.91
CA LEU A 96 -13.47 0.39 -0.33
C LEU A 96 -13.40 0.06 1.16
N TYR A 97 -12.52 -0.83 1.55
CA TYR A 97 -12.35 -1.23 2.95
C TYR A 97 -11.48 -0.21 3.68
N ALA A 98 -12.03 0.41 4.71
CA ALA A 98 -11.36 1.42 5.50
C ALA A 98 -11.75 1.34 6.99
N ALA A 99 -10.80 1.67 7.88
CA ALA A 99 -11.12 1.89 9.28
C ALA A 99 -12.05 3.13 9.42
N PRO A 100 -12.89 3.22 10.48
CA PRO A 100 -13.88 4.30 10.61
C PRO A 100 -13.31 5.70 10.45
N GLU A 101 -12.12 5.96 11.01
CA GLU A 101 -11.43 7.26 10.94
C GLU A 101 -11.00 7.58 9.49
N THR A 102 -10.52 6.57 8.77
CA THR A 102 -10.13 6.71 7.37
C THR A 102 -11.37 6.90 6.48
N ALA A 103 -12.45 6.15 6.73
CA ALA A 103 -13.70 6.28 6.01
C ALA A 103 -14.29 7.69 6.13
N ALA A 104 -14.31 8.26 7.34
CA ALA A 104 -14.78 9.62 7.59
C ALA A 104 -13.98 10.68 6.81
N VAL A 105 -12.65 10.50 6.68
CA VAL A 105 -11.82 11.40 5.87
C VAL A 105 -12.11 11.24 4.38
N LEU A 106 -12.27 9.98 3.89
CA LEU A 106 -12.62 9.71 2.50
C LEU A 106 -13.96 10.36 2.13
N GLU A 107 -14.98 10.23 2.97
CA GLU A 107 -16.30 10.87 2.76
C GLU A 107 -16.18 12.39 2.69
N LYS A 108 -15.36 12.99 3.55
CA LYS A 108 -15.15 14.44 3.58
C LYS A 108 -14.36 14.95 2.36
N VAL A 109 -13.27 14.28 2.01
CA VAL A 109 -12.38 14.70 0.91
C VAL A 109 -13.06 14.49 -0.44
N PHE A 110 -13.83 13.41 -0.58
CA PHE A 110 -14.54 13.04 -1.81
C PHE A 110 -16.05 13.15 -1.65
N GLU A 111 -16.52 14.22 -0.97
CA GLU A 111 -17.94 14.44 -0.70
C GLU A 111 -18.82 14.27 -1.95
N TYR A 112 -18.41 14.79 -3.09
CA TYR A 112 -19.13 14.65 -4.36
C TYR A 112 -19.31 13.19 -4.82
N THR A 113 -18.48 12.26 -4.33
CA THR A 113 -18.59 10.83 -4.63
C THR A 113 -19.55 10.12 -3.67
N PHE A 114 -19.47 10.44 -2.38
CA PHE A 114 -20.19 9.72 -1.32
C PHE A 114 -21.52 10.35 -0.90
N SER A 115 -21.66 11.69 -1.02
CA SER A 115 -22.88 12.37 -0.57
C SER A 115 -24.12 11.88 -1.34
N PRO A 116 -25.21 11.51 -0.63
CA PRO A 116 -26.49 11.21 -1.24
C PRO A 116 -27.07 12.39 -2.03
N GLN A 117 -26.72 13.62 -1.65
CA GLN A 117 -27.17 14.86 -2.30
C GLN A 117 -26.33 15.21 -3.54
N ALA A 118 -25.21 14.51 -3.77
CA ALA A 118 -24.35 14.78 -4.91
C ALA A 118 -25.09 14.50 -6.22
N THR A 119 -25.25 15.53 -7.03
CA THR A 119 -25.92 15.44 -8.35
C THR A 119 -24.96 15.10 -9.49
N TYR A 120 -23.68 14.97 -9.22
CA TYR A 120 -22.66 14.69 -10.24
C TYR A 120 -22.83 13.28 -10.84
N PRO A 121 -23.24 13.16 -12.11
CA PRO A 121 -23.73 11.89 -12.66
C PRO A 121 -22.60 10.88 -12.96
N THR A 122 -21.37 11.38 -13.14
CA THR A 122 -20.22 10.56 -13.56
C THR A 122 -19.22 10.31 -12.45
N ARG A 123 -19.64 10.40 -11.18
CA ARG A 123 -18.81 10.06 -10.01
C ARG A 123 -18.39 8.59 -10.00
N ALA A 124 -17.32 8.27 -9.31
CA ALA A 124 -16.87 6.89 -9.11
C ALA A 124 -17.97 6.04 -8.46
N ARG A 125 -18.19 4.84 -8.98
CA ARG A 125 -19.15 3.86 -8.44
C ARG A 125 -18.44 3.00 -7.41
N VAL A 126 -18.31 3.55 -6.21
CA VAL A 126 -17.63 2.94 -5.07
C VAL A 126 -18.52 2.95 -3.85
N ARG A 127 -18.26 2.08 -2.87
CA ARG A 127 -18.92 2.09 -1.57
C ARG A 127 -17.94 1.80 -0.46
N LEU A 128 -18.07 2.49 0.66
CA LEU A 128 -17.28 2.22 1.85
C LEU A 128 -17.75 0.93 2.52
N GLU A 129 -16.81 0.11 2.93
CA GLU A 129 -17.00 -1.10 3.72
C GLU A 129 -16.16 -1.03 4.99
N PRO A 130 -16.68 -1.48 6.13
CA PRO A 130 -15.91 -1.51 7.37
C PRO A 130 -14.71 -2.45 7.23
N LEU A 131 -13.52 -1.96 7.58
CA LEU A 131 -12.33 -2.78 7.70
C LEU A 131 -12.38 -3.56 9.02
N THR A 132 -12.49 -4.88 8.93
CA THR A 132 -12.49 -5.80 10.07
C THR A 132 -11.13 -6.48 10.25
N GLU A 133 -10.99 -7.38 11.23
CA GLU A 133 -9.76 -8.16 11.40
C GLU A 133 -9.49 -9.06 10.18
N ARG A 134 -10.54 -9.67 9.62
CA ARG A 134 -10.49 -10.59 8.47
C ARG A 134 -11.44 -10.15 7.38
N ASN A 135 -10.93 -9.91 6.21
CA ASN A 135 -11.70 -9.34 5.09
C ASN A 135 -11.55 -10.26 3.86
N PRO A 136 -12.47 -11.20 3.66
CA PRO A 136 -12.41 -12.10 2.51
C PRO A 136 -12.85 -11.38 1.22
N VAL A 137 -12.04 -11.49 0.17
CA VAL A 137 -12.34 -10.99 -1.17
C VAL A 137 -12.09 -12.10 -2.18
N HIS A 138 -13.14 -12.60 -2.83
CA HIS A 138 -13.06 -13.65 -3.85
C HIS A 138 -12.16 -14.84 -3.49
N GLY A 139 -12.25 -15.33 -2.24
CA GLY A 139 -11.53 -16.50 -1.74
C GLY A 139 -10.13 -16.22 -1.18
N VAL A 140 -9.63 -14.99 -1.27
CA VAL A 140 -8.40 -14.55 -0.60
C VAL A 140 -8.75 -13.73 0.63
N GLU A 141 -8.12 -14.04 1.76
CA GLU A 141 -8.29 -13.33 3.01
C GLU A 141 -7.25 -12.19 3.12
N PHE A 142 -7.73 -10.97 3.37
CA PHE A 142 -6.92 -9.82 3.75
C PHE A 142 -7.02 -9.66 5.27
N LEU A 143 -6.03 -10.17 5.98
CA LEU A 143 -5.92 -10.07 7.43
C LEU A 143 -5.35 -8.70 7.79
N ARG A 144 -6.08 -7.91 8.60
CA ARG A 144 -5.59 -6.64 9.14
C ARG A 144 -4.49 -6.91 10.16
N VAL A 145 -3.34 -6.24 10.00
CA VAL A 145 -2.22 -6.22 10.95
C VAL A 145 -2.13 -4.81 11.53
N PRO A 146 -2.56 -4.58 12.79
CA PRO A 146 -2.46 -3.25 13.40
C PRO A 146 -0.99 -2.84 13.61
N VAL A 147 -0.64 -1.63 13.16
CA VAL A 147 0.67 -1.01 13.38
C VAL A 147 0.50 0.45 13.77
N LEU A 148 1.51 1.09 14.34
CA LEU A 148 1.46 2.48 14.72
C LEU A 148 2.17 3.37 13.70
N HIS A 149 1.60 4.53 13.43
CA HIS A 149 2.15 5.64 12.68
C HIS A 149 2.14 6.88 13.56
N GLY A 150 3.22 7.11 14.30
CA GLY A 150 3.22 8.02 15.44
C GLY A 150 2.26 7.52 16.52
N GLN A 151 1.21 8.29 16.79
CA GLN A 151 0.16 7.93 17.77
C GLN A 151 -1.07 7.27 17.11
N MET A 152 -1.13 7.22 15.80
CA MET A 152 -2.25 6.63 15.04
C MET A 152 -2.07 5.12 14.89
N GLU A 153 -3.08 4.33 15.24
CA GLU A 153 -3.15 2.94 14.78
C GLU A 153 -3.60 2.94 13.32
N ILE A 154 -2.82 2.31 12.44
CA ILE A 154 -3.11 2.16 11.02
C ILE A 154 -3.15 0.67 10.64
N ALA A 155 -3.63 0.38 9.44
CA ALA A 155 -3.74 -0.99 8.98
C ALA A 155 -2.55 -1.38 8.09
N GLY A 156 -1.81 -2.41 8.49
CA GLY A 156 -1.09 -3.28 7.56
C GLY A 156 -1.99 -4.42 7.09
N PHE A 157 -1.54 -5.16 6.09
CA PHE A 157 -2.29 -6.28 5.53
C PHE A 157 -1.42 -7.51 5.34
N ARG A 158 -1.95 -8.68 5.71
CA ARG A 158 -1.37 -9.98 5.38
C ARG A 158 -2.31 -10.74 4.43
N MET A 159 -1.75 -11.29 3.36
CA MET A 159 -2.40 -12.15 2.40
C MET A 159 -1.58 -13.45 2.30
N GLY A 160 -2.10 -14.57 2.80
CA GLY A 160 -1.37 -15.82 2.84
C GLY A 160 0.01 -15.69 3.50
N ARG A 161 1.08 -15.85 2.72
CA ARG A 161 2.48 -15.79 3.19
C ARG A 161 3.20 -14.48 2.85
N VAL A 162 2.45 -13.42 2.49
CA VAL A 162 2.99 -12.06 2.28
C VAL A 162 2.31 -11.07 3.21
N ALA A 163 3.07 -10.11 3.75
CA ALA A 163 2.55 -8.98 4.50
C ALA A 163 3.07 -7.66 3.94
N TYR A 164 2.21 -6.63 3.97
CA TYR A 164 2.51 -5.25 3.60
C TYR A 164 2.23 -4.32 4.77
N LEU A 165 3.28 -3.67 5.25
CA LEU A 165 3.27 -2.74 6.38
C LEU A 165 3.92 -1.43 5.96
N THR A 166 3.13 -0.43 5.59
CA THR A 166 3.64 0.91 5.26
C THR A 166 3.50 1.85 6.44
N ASP A 167 4.25 2.96 6.44
CA ASP A 167 4.15 4.08 7.39
C ASP A 167 4.31 3.70 8.87
N VAL A 168 5.08 2.65 9.12
CA VAL A 168 5.26 2.09 10.47
C VAL A 168 6.25 2.94 11.27
N SER A 169 5.85 3.35 12.46
CA SER A 169 6.76 3.84 13.51
C SER A 169 6.99 2.81 14.61
N GLU A 170 6.03 1.88 14.81
CA GLU A 170 6.10 0.81 15.80
C GLU A 170 5.21 -0.38 15.37
N ILE A 171 5.69 -1.59 15.62
CA ILE A 171 4.89 -2.82 15.50
C ILE A 171 4.53 -3.27 16.91
N PRO A 172 3.24 -3.17 17.34
CA PRO A 172 2.79 -3.63 18.65
C PRO A 172 3.09 -5.11 18.85
N GLU A 173 3.38 -5.52 20.09
CA GLU A 173 3.74 -6.91 20.41
C GLU A 173 2.71 -7.93 19.90
N LYS A 174 1.44 -7.63 20.06
CA LYS A 174 0.33 -8.46 19.57
C LYS A 174 0.34 -8.71 18.07
N SER A 175 0.94 -7.79 17.29
CA SER A 175 0.96 -7.86 15.82
C SER A 175 2.05 -8.79 15.28
N PHE A 176 3.09 -9.09 16.05
CA PHE A 176 4.15 -10.01 15.60
C PHE A 176 3.62 -11.43 15.35
N ALA A 177 2.69 -11.92 16.18
CA ALA A 177 2.06 -13.23 15.97
C ALA A 177 1.30 -13.33 14.64
N LEU A 178 0.78 -12.21 14.11
CA LEU A 178 0.14 -12.15 12.80
C LEU A 178 1.13 -12.18 11.63
N LEU A 179 2.43 -12.04 11.90
CA LEU A 179 3.50 -11.94 10.91
C LEU A 179 4.40 -13.19 10.87
N GLU A 180 4.04 -14.25 11.58
CA GLU A 180 4.80 -15.50 11.57
C GLU A 180 4.67 -16.26 10.24
N GLY A 181 5.76 -16.90 9.80
CA GLY A 181 5.77 -17.81 8.67
C GLY A 181 5.59 -17.14 7.30
N LEU A 182 6.01 -15.88 7.14
CA LEU A 182 5.97 -15.16 5.86
C LEU A 182 7.08 -15.62 4.92
N ASP A 183 6.78 -15.69 3.63
CA ASP A 183 7.79 -15.77 2.57
C ASP A 183 8.31 -14.37 2.24
N HIS A 184 7.40 -13.38 2.20
CA HIS A 184 7.75 -11.99 1.92
C HIS A 184 7.13 -11.02 2.93
N LEU A 185 7.95 -10.08 3.38
CA LEU A 185 7.55 -8.92 4.15
C LEU A 185 7.87 -7.65 3.36
N VAL A 186 6.87 -6.81 3.08
CA VAL A 186 7.07 -5.45 2.59
C VAL A 186 6.86 -4.51 3.76
N LEU A 187 7.93 -3.80 4.17
CA LEU A 187 7.97 -3.02 5.40
C LEU A 187 8.51 -1.61 5.14
N SER A 188 7.87 -0.58 5.69
CA SER A 188 8.38 0.78 5.52
C SER A 188 9.68 1.03 6.29
N ALA A 189 10.60 1.78 5.66
CA ALA A 189 11.83 2.27 6.25
C ALA A 189 12.18 3.62 5.62
N LEU A 190 11.90 4.72 6.31
CA LEU A 190 11.96 6.04 5.70
C LEU A 190 13.41 6.46 5.35
N ARG A 191 14.32 6.39 6.32
CA ARG A 191 15.71 6.85 6.26
C ARG A 191 16.52 6.38 7.47
N HIS A 192 17.81 6.69 7.54
CA HIS A 192 18.63 6.39 8.72
C HIS A 192 18.36 7.32 9.91
N LYS A 193 18.06 8.61 9.64
CA LYS A 193 17.78 9.58 10.72
C LYS A 193 16.40 9.32 11.33
N PRO A 194 16.25 9.40 12.67
CA PRO A 194 14.97 9.25 13.32
C PRO A 194 13.87 10.17 12.77
N HIS A 195 12.64 9.68 12.80
CA HIS A 195 11.44 10.41 12.43
C HIS A 195 10.32 10.10 13.44
N PRO A 196 9.48 11.05 13.84
CA PRO A 196 8.48 10.84 14.88
C PRO A 196 7.38 9.83 14.52
N SER A 197 7.15 9.58 13.24
CA SER A 197 6.06 8.72 12.77
C SER A 197 6.49 7.63 11.78
N HIS A 198 7.78 7.49 11.48
CA HIS A 198 8.28 6.45 10.57
C HIS A 198 9.54 5.78 11.11
N ALA A 199 9.67 4.49 10.84
CA ALA A 199 10.86 3.72 11.17
C ALA A 199 12.11 4.21 10.45
N THR A 200 13.25 4.10 11.13
CA THR A 200 14.55 4.13 10.49
C THR A 200 14.84 2.79 9.79
N VAL A 201 15.85 2.77 8.92
CA VAL A 201 16.35 1.53 8.30
C VAL A 201 16.77 0.51 9.37
N GLU A 202 17.44 0.97 10.42
CA GLU A 202 17.92 0.12 11.52
C GLU A 202 16.76 -0.52 12.29
N GLN A 203 15.71 0.24 12.59
CA GLN A 203 14.51 -0.27 13.24
C GLN A 203 13.80 -1.31 12.36
N ALA A 204 13.61 -1.00 11.07
CA ALA A 204 12.98 -1.92 10.12
C ALA A 204 13.79 -3.22 9.96
N VAL A 205 15.11 -3.14 9.90
CA VAL A 205 16.00 -4.33 9.89
C VAL A 205 15.87 -5.15 11.17
N GLY A 206 15.75 -4.49 12.33
CA GLY A 206 15.51 -5.17 13.62
C GLY A 206 14.20 -5.96 13.62
N TRP A 207 13.10 -5.35 13.15
CA TRP A 207 11.82 -6.03 13.04
C TRP A 207 11.82 -7.13 11.98
N ALA A 208 12.43 -6.88 10.81
CA ALA A 208 12.56 -7.90 9.76
C ALA A 208 13.26 -9.18 10.27
N ARG A 209 14.33 -9.02 11.04
CA ARG A 209 15.04 -10.15 11.68
C ARG A 209 14.18 -10.87 12.70
N ARG A 210 13.40 -10.13 13.50
CA ARG A 210 12.50 -10.70 14.50
C ARG A 210 11.35 -11.49 13.85
N ILE A 211 10.76 -10.95 12.77
CA ILE A 211 9.67 -11.58 12.01
C ILE A 211 10.18 -12.82 11.27
N GLY A 212 11.40 -12.77 10.75
CA GLY A 212 12.05 -13.91 10.10
C GLY A 212 11.40 -14.31 8.76
N ALA A 213 10.87 -13.35 8.00
CA ALA A 213 10.38 -13.61 6.65
C ALA A 213 11.50 -14.11 5.72
N GLY A 214 11.18 -14.93 4.73
CA GLY A 214 12.14 -15.43 3.75
C GLY A 214 12.87 -14.30 3.03
N GLN A 215 12.16 -13.24 2.65
CA GLN A 215 12.71 -12.01 2.08
C GLN A 215 11.95 -10.80 2.60
N THR A 216 12.65 -9.73 2.99
CA THR A 216 12.05 -8.43 3.34
C THR A 216 12.38 -7.39 2.29
N TRP A 217 11.36 -6.60 1.91
CA TRP A 217 11.45 -5.51 0.96
C TRP A 217 11.13 -4.19 1.68
N LEU A 218 12.12 -3.28 1.77
CA LEU A 218 11.91 -1.98 2.40
C LEU A 218 11.23 -1.02 1.43
N THR A 219 10.15 -0.42 1.86
CA THR A 219 9.31 0.52 1.09
C THR A 219 9.14 1.87 1.81
N HIS A 220 8.38 2.80 1.24
CA HIS A 220 8.16 4.15 1.77
C HIS A 220 9.47 4.89 2.05
N ILE A 221 10.36 4.88 1.08
CA ILE A 221 11.77 5.28 1.18
C ILE A 221 11.92 6.75 0.76
N ALA A 222 12.59 7.54 1.59
CA ALA A 222 12.91 8.94 1.28
C ALA A 222 14.16 9.06 0.37
N HIS A 223 14.42 10.27 -0.09
CA HIS A 223 15.49 10.58 -1.04
C HIS A 223 16.92 10.53 -0.45
N GLU A 224 17.06 10.24 0.85
CA GLU A 224 18.35 10.02 1.48
C GLU A 224 18.92 8.61 1.18
N LEU A 225 18.07 7.68 0.72
CA LEU A 225 18.45 6.30 0.46
C LEU A 225 18.54 6.02 -1.04
N GLY A 226 19.76 6.05 -1.59
CA GLY A 226 20.01 5.61 -2.97
C GLY A 226 19.91 4.10 -3.08
N HIS A 227 19.25 3.58 -4.14
CA HIS A 227 18.89 2.17 -4.26
C HIS A 227 20.11 1.25 -4.14
N GLU A 228 21.10 1.41 -5.02
CA GLU A 228 22.29 0.56 -5.03
C GLU A 228 23.16 0.73 -3.79
N ALA A 229 23.36 1.98 -3.35
CA ALA A 229 24.22 2.25 -2.20
C ALA A 229 23.64 1.64 -0.92
N THR A 230 22.33 1.77 -0.72
CA THR A 230 21.66 1.21 0.46
C THR A 230 21.63 -0.31 0.41
N ASN A 231 21.30 -0.93 -0.74
CA ASN A 231 21.25 -2.39 -0.86
C ASN A 231 22.59 -3.06 -0.55
N ARG A 232 23.72 -2.42 -0.88
CA ARG A 232 25.05 -2.95 -0.52
C ARG A 232 25.31 -2.99 0.98
N MET A 233 24.61 -2.18 1.78
CA MET A 233 24.77 -2.11 3.24
C MET A 233 23.71 -2.95 4.00
N LEU A 234 22.63 -3.33 3.33
CA LEU A 234 21.59 -4.13 3.95
C LEU A 234 22.04 -5.58 4.16
N PRO A 235 21.61 -6.23 5.25
CA PRO A 235 21.90 -7.64 5.48
C PRO A 235 21.21 -8.54 4.44
N THR A 236 21.77 -9.75 4.25
CA THR A 236 21.17 -10.78 3.40
C THR A 236 19.70 -11.01 3.76
N GLY A 237 18.85 -11.17 2.75
CA GLY A 237 17.40 -11.34 2.93
C GLY A 237 16.63 -10.04 3.13
N ILE A 238 17.29 -8.87 3.06
CA ILE A 238 16.63 -7.57 3.12
C ILE A 238 17.09 -6.71 1.95
N SER A 239 16.16 -6.11 1.21
CA SER A 239 16.46 -5.24 0.05
C SER A 239 15.51 -4.06 -0.01
N LEU A 240 15.90 -3.01 -0.70
CA LEU A 240 14.96 -1.93 -1.03
C LEU A 240 13.98 -2.41 -2.12
N ALA A 241 12.70 -2.12 -1.92
CA ALA A 241 11.71 -2.21 -2.98
C ALA A 241 11.94 -1.09 -4.04
N TYR A 242 11.37 -1.29 -5.20
CA TYR A 242 11.36 -0.31 -6.29
C TYR A 242 10.04 -0.38 -7.05
N ASP A 243 9.72 0.66 -7.78
CA ASP A 243 8.49 0.75 -8.55
C ASP A 243 8.42 -0.33 -9.64
N GLY A 244 7.39 -1.17 -9.56
CA GLY A 244 7.21 -2.30 -10.48
C GLY A 244 7.80 -3.62 -9.98
N LEU A 245 8.34 -3.67 -8.74
CA LEU A 245 8.70 -4.94 -8.11
C LEU A 245 7.48 -5.88 -8.07
N THR A 246 7.67 -7.10 -8.56
CA THR A 246 6.63 -8.13 -8.58
C THR A 246 7.07 -9.33 -7.75
N LEU A 247 6.20 -9.78 -6.86
CA LEU A 247 6.39 -10.97 -6.02
C LEU A 247 5.33 -12.00 -6.39
N THR A 248 5.75 -13.26 -6.54
CA THR A 248 4.82 -14.39 -6.73
C THR A 248 4.75 -15.16 -5.42
N VAL A 249 3.54 -15.29 -4.88
CA VAL A 249 3.31 -15.92 -3.56
C VAL A 249 2.13 -16.88 -3.64
N SER A 250 2.11 -17.87 -2.73
CA SER A 250 0.93 -18.70 -2.47
C SER A 250 -0.03 -17.93 -1.56
N LEU A 251 -1.27 -17.75 -1.98
CA LEU A 251 -2.34 -17.06 -1.24
C LEU A 251 -3.26 -18.08 -0.57
#